data_b63885fe7c54f39d99be7050face3453
#
_entry.id   b63885fe7c54f39d99be7050face3453
#
_cell.length_a   1.000
_cell.length_b   1.000
_cell.length_c   1.000
_cell.angle_alpha   90.00
_cell.angle_beta   90.00
_cell.angle_gamma   90.00
#
_symmetry.space_group_name_H-M   'P 1'
#
loop_
_entity.id
_entity.type
_entity.pdbx_description
1 polymer ?
#
loop_
_entity_poly.entity_id
_entity_poly.type
_entity_poly.pdbx_seq_one_letter_code
_entity_poly.pdbx_strand_id
1 'polypeptide(L)'
;MKMKKLFAICLVALSALISVHLQAQEVETLVLIDTDMGKIKVKLFNDTPQHRDNFIKLVKDGVYEGTLFHRVIKDFMVQAGDPDSKNAPKGKMLGTGDVGYTVPAEFVYPKYFHKKGALSAARQGDNVNPKKESSGCQFYIVTGKVFNDSTLLGMESQMNENKINVIFNT
;
A
#
# COMPACT_ATOMS: atom_id res chain seq x y z
N MET A 1 36.74 -9.51 50.09
CA MET A 1 35.39 -8.94 49.84
C MET A 1 35.29 -8.13 48.53
N LYS A 2 36.36 -7.82 47.80
CA LYS A 2 36.32 -7.04 46.53
C LYS A 2 36.04 -7.86 45.26
N MET A 3 36.45 -9.15 45.22
CA MET A 3 36.28 -10.01 44.04
C MET A 3 34.80 -10.40 43.73
N LYS A 4 33.97 -10.63 44.75
CA LYS A 4 32.54 -10.99 44.57
C LYS A 4 31.70 -9.86 43.98
N LYS A 5 32.05 -8.60 44.26
CA LYS A 5 31.37 -7.41 43.70
C LYS A 5 31.70 -7.22 42.20
N LEU A 6 32.93 -7.53 41.79
CA LEU A 6 33.37 -7.42 40.40
C LEU A 6 32.67 -8.45 39.51
N PHE A 7 32.49 -9.68 40.02
CA PHE A 7 31.79 -10.74 39.30
C PHE A 7 30.30 -10.44 39.11
N ALA A 8 29.63 -9.85 40.09
CA ALA A 8 28.24 -9.45 40.01
C ALA A 8 28.00 -8.32 38.97
N ILE A 9 28.92 -7.36 38.88
CA ILE A 9 28.86 -6.26 37.91
C ILE A 9 29.07 -6.76 36.48
N CYS A 10 29.98 -7.70 36.26
CA CYS A 10 30.20 -8.34 34.94
C CYS A 10 28.98 -9.16 34.50
N LEU A 11 28.31 -9.86 35.43
CA LEU A 11 27.11 -10.65 35.07
C LEU A 11 25.92 -9.77 34.68
N VAL A 12 25.74 -8.62 35.37
CA VAL A 12 24.69 -7.65 35.05
C VAL A 12 24.97 -6.93 33.72
N ALA A 13 26.23 -6.60 33.45
CA ALA A 13 26.62 -6.00 32.17
C ALA A 13 26.48 -6.96 31.00
N LEU A 14 26.74 -8.26 31.17
CA LEU A 14 26.58 -9.28 30.15
C LEU A 14 25.10 -9.56 29.86
N SER A 15 24.23 -9.54 30.86
CA SER A 15 22.78 -9.67 30.66
C SER A 15 22.16 -8.46 29.94
N ALA A 16 22.66 -7.25 30.15
CA ALA A 16 22.25 -6.04 29.45
C ALA A 16 22.66 -6.05 27.97
N LEU A 17 23.79 -6.67 27.62
CA LEU A 17 24.24 -6.79 26.23
C LEU A 17 23.45 -7.84 25.42
N ILE A 18 22.87 -8.84 26.07
CA ILE A 18 22.06 -9.87 25.40
C ILE A 18 20.66 -9.35 25.08
N SER A 19 20.16 -8.35 25.79
CA SER A 19 18.83 -7.77 25.59
C SER A 19 18.70 -6.91 24.30
N VAL A 20 19.78 -6.56 23.63
CA VAL A 20 19.79 -5.64 22.49
C VAL A 20 19.60 -6.32 21.14
N HIS A 21 19.58 -7.64 21.06
CA HIS A 21 19.57 -8.36 19.77
C HIS A 21 18.33 -9.21 19.49
N LEU A 22 17.25 -9.07 20.26
CA LEU A 22 15.97 -9.64 19.85
C LEU A 22 15.22 -8.63 18.99
N GLN A 23 15.79 -8.27 17.86
CA GLN A 23 15.06 -7.61 16.80
C GLN A 23 14.09 -8.65 16.27
N ALA A 24 12.83 -8.59 16.71
CA ALA A 24 11.78 -9.43 16.16
C ALA A 24 11.81 -9.24 14.65
N GLN A 25 12.13 -10.32 13.94
CA GLN A 25 12.11 -10.31 12.47
C GLN A 25 10.67 -10.00 12.10
N GLU A 26 10.42 -8.80 11.55
CA GLU A 26 9.08 -8.41 11.12
C GLU A 26 8.57 -9.43 10.10
N VAL A 27 7.53 -10.16 10.49
CA VAL A 27 6.93 -11.16 9.60
C VAL A 27 6.25 -10.41 8.46
N GLU A 28 6.77 -10.63 7.25
CA GLU A 28 6.18 -10.08 6.03
C GLU A 28 4.90 -10.83 5.67
N THR A 29 3.82 -10.11 5.45
CA THR A 29 2.56 -10.70 4.98
C THR A 29 2.58 -10.78 3.46
N LEU A 30 2.52 -12.01 2.96
CA LEU A 30 2.41 -12.30 1.53
C LEU A 30 1.00 -12.78 1.21
N VAL A 31 0.43 -12.27 0.12
CA VAL A 31 -0.86 -12.69 -0.42
C VAL A 31 -0.67 -13.17 -1.86
N LEU A 32 -1.34 -14.25 -2.21
CA LEU A 32 -1.40 -14.78 -3.56
C LEU A 32 -2.77 -14.46 -4.15
N ILE A 33 -2.80 -13.63 -5.20
CA ILE A 33 -4.00 -13.38 -6.00
C ILE A 33 -3.96 -14.38 -7.15
N ASP A 34 -4.87 -15.34 -7.12
CA ASP A 34 -5.00 -16.36 -8.17
C ASP A 34 -6.06 -15.93 -9.18
N THR A 35 -5.69 -15.90 -10.46
CA THR A 35 -6.56 -15.43 -11.54
C THR A 35 -6.52 -16.39 -12.73
N ASP A 36 -7.51 -16.33 -13.60
CA ASP A 36 -7.54 -17.12 -14.85
C ASP A 36 -6.34 -16.81 -15.77
N MET A 37 -5.68 -15.67 -15.58
CA MET A 37 -4.51 -15.24 -16.35
C MET A 37 -3.18 -15.59 -15.68
N GLY A 38 -3.22 -16.14 -14.47
CA GLY A 38 -2.02 -16.51 -13.69
C GLY A 38 -2.04 -15.95 -12.27
N LYS A 39 -0.94 -16.18 -11.57
CA LYS A 39 -0.79 -15.88 -10.14
C LYS A 39 0.01 -14.61 -9.92
N ILE A 40 -0.50 -13.71 -9.08
CA ILE A 40 0.17 -12.47 -8.69
C ILE A 40 0.51 -12.58 -7.20
N LYS A 41 1.79 -12.54 -6.86
CA LYS A 41 2.24 -12.50 -5.47
C LYS A 41 2.45 -11.04 -5.06
N VAL A 42 1.78 -10.62 -3.99
CA VAL A 42 1.91 -9.28 -3.41
C VAL A 42 2.38 -9.35 -1.97
N LYS A 43 3.13 -8.34 -1.55
CA LYS A 43 3.58 -8.13 -0.20
C LYS A 43 2.80 -6.96 0.40
N LEU A 44 2.22 -7.16 1.58
CA LEU A 44 1.58 -6.10 2.36
C LEU A 44 2.59 -5.51 3.34
N PHE A 45 2.62 -4.19 3.43
CA PHE A 45 3.57 -3.48 4.28
C PHE A 45 3.07 -3.36 5.72
N ASN A 46 3.97 -3.53 6.68
CA ASN A 46 3.66 -3.40 8.11
C ASN A 46 3.46 -1.93 8.53
N ASP A 47 4.04 -0.99 7.80
CA ASP A 47 3.93 0.46 8.05
C ASP A 47 2.53 1.03 7.71
N THR A 48 1.68 0.24 7.06
CA THR A 48 0.27 0.59 6.77
C THR A 48 -0.66 -0.45 7.39
N PRO A 49 -0.69 -0.54 8.73
CA PRO A 49 -1.35 -1.64 9.43
C PRO A 49 -2.86 -1.71 9.19
N GLN A 50 -3.55 -0.57 9.11
CA GLN A 50 -5.00 -0.57 8.89
C GLN A 50 -5.35 -1.12 7.50
N HIS A 51 -4.63 -0.71 6.45
CA HIS A 51 -4.83 -1.24 5.10
C HIS A 51 -4.44 -2.71 5.00
N ARG A 52 -3.30 -3.09 5.60
CA ARG A 52 -2.84 -4.49 5.64
C ARG A 52 -3.87 -5.39 6.29
N ASP A 53 -4.31 -5.05 7.50
CA ASP A 53 -5.19 -5.89 8.31
C ASP A 53 -6.59 -5.96 7.72
N ASN A 54 -7.08 -4.85 7.14
CA ASN A 54 -8.33 -4.82 6.39
C ASN A 54 -8.26 -5.74 5.16
N PHE A 55 -7.19 -5.66 4.37
CA PHE A 55 -7.02 -6.53 3.20
C PHE A 55 -7.02 -8.01 3.60
N ILE A 56 -6.25 -8.37 4.66
CA ILE A 56 -6.21 -9.74 5.21
C ILE A 56 -7.59 -10.20 5.66
N LYS A 57 -8.34 -9.33 6.35
CA LYS A 57 -9.71 -9.63 6.78
C LYS A 57 -10.60 -9.96 5.59
N LEU A 58 -10.61 -9.13 4.55
CA LEU A 58 -11.44 -9.34 3.37
C LEU A 58 -11.05 -10.60 2.58
N VAL A 59 -9.75 -10.94 2.54
CA VAL A 59 -9.30 -12.22 1.97
C VAL A 59 -9.87 -13.40 2.77
N LYS A 60 -9.78 -13.35 4.10
CA LYS A 60 -10.31 -14.43 4.98
C LYS A 60 -11.83 -14.54 4.90
N ASP A 61 -12.52 -13.44 4.73
CA ASP A 61 -13.98 -13.38 4.60
C ASP A 61 -14.47 -13.78 3.17
N GLY A 62 -13.55 -14.11 2.25
CA GLY A 62 -13.88 -14.51 0.87
C GLY A 62 -14.47 -13.39 0.01
N VAL A 63 -14.28 -12.12 0.42
CA VAL A 63 -14.86 -10.96 -0.29
C VAL A 63 -14.32 -10.87 -1.70
N TYR A 64 -13.07 -11.22 -1.93
CA TYR A 64 -12.41 -11.09 -3.23
C TYR A 64 -12.64 -12.28 -4.17
N GLU A 65 -13.16 -13.40 -3.68
CA GLU A 65 -13.38 -14.58 -4.50
C GLU A 65 -14.42 -14.32 -5.59
N GLY A 66 -14.04 -14.60 -6.83
CA GLY A 66 -14.90 -14.41 -8.02
C GLY A 66 -15.10 -12.94 -8.41
N THR A 67 -14.40 -11.99 -7.79
CA THR A 67 -14.42 -10.59 -8.23
C THR A 67 -13.58 -10.41 -9.50
N LEU A 68 -13.93 -9.39 -10.30
CA LEU A 68 -13.28 -9.11 -11.57
C LEU A 68 -12.29 -7.95 -11.44
N PHE A 69 -11.27 -7.94 -12.30
CA PHE A 69 -10.57 -6.71 -12.66
C PHE A 69 -11.47 -5.89 -13.55
N HIS A 70 -12.30 -5.05 -12.95
CA HIS A 70 -13.41 -4.36 -13.63
C HIS A 70 -13.00 -3.06 -14.32
N ARG A 71 -11.81 -2.53 -14.04
CA ARG A 71 -11.32 -1.28 -14.66
C ARG A 71 -9.85 -1.41 -15.01
N VAL A 72 -9.54 -1.13 -16.28
CA VAL A 72 -8.17 -1.14 -16.80
C VAL A 72 -7.89 0.18 -17.48
N ILE A 73 -6.83 0.87 -17.06
CA ILE A 73 -6.33 2.08 -17.72
C ILE A 73 -4.90 1.79 -18.19
N LYS A 74 -4.71 1.86 -19.50
CA LYS A 74 -3.41 1.69 -20.13
C LYS A 74 -2.39 2.66 -19.53
N ASP A 75 -1.17 2.17 -19.31
CA ASP A 75 -0.06 2.95 -18.76
C ASP A 75 -0.31 3.55 -17.35
N PHE A 76 -1.33 3.06 -16.66
CA PHE A 76 -1.64 3.50 -15.30
C PHE A 76 -1.89 2.32 -14.36
N MET A 77 -3.03 1.61 -14.45
CA MET A 77 -3.36 0.58 -13.45
C MET A 77 -4.44 -0.41 -13.92
N VAL A 78 -4.56 -1.52 -13.19
CA VAL A 78 -5.70 -2.44 -13.23
C VAL A 78 -6.36 -2.46 -11.85
N GLN A 79 -7.68 -2.33 -11.78
CA GLN A 79 -8.46 -2.20 -10.54
C GLN A 79 -9.41 -3.36 -10.34
N ALA A 80 -9.50 -3.84 -9.11
CA ALA A 80 -10.35 -4.95 -8.68
C ALA A 80 -10.96 -4.68 -7.29
N GLY A 81 -11.64 -5.69 -6.73
CA GLY A 81 -12.16 -5.65 -5.37
C GLY A 81 -13.57 -5.09 -5.24
N ASP A 82 -14.28 -4.88 -6.34
CA ASP A 82 -15.70 -4.54 -6.34
C ASP A 82 -16.52 -5.81 -6.07
N PRO A 83 -17.23 -5.94 -4.92
CA PRO A 83 -18.05 -7.12 -4.62
C PRO A 83 -19.22 -7.30 -5.62
N ASP A 84 -19.72 -6.23 -6.23
CA ASP A 84 -20.78 -6.27 -7.24
C ASP A 84 -20.32 -6.85 -8.58
N SER A 85 -19.00 -7.04 -8.74
CA SER A 85 -18.43 -7.66 -9.94
C SER A 85 -18.59 -9.19 -9.97
N LYS A 86 -18.91 -9.83 -8.83
CA LYS A 86 -19.15 -11.27 -8.76
C LYS A 86 -20.32 -11.66 -9.66
N ASN A 87 -20.05 -12.57 -10.61
CA ASN A 87 -21.07 -13.04 -11.57
C ASN A 87 -21.81 -11.92 -12.31
N ALA A 88 -21.17 -10.76 -12.46
CA ALA A 88 -21.80 -9.62 -13.12
C ALA A 88 -22.11 -9.94 -14.60
N PRO A 89 -23.33 -9.66 -15.07
CA PRO A 89 -23.67 -9.84 -16.46
C PRO A 89 -22.90 -8.85 -17.35
N LYS A 90 -22.67 -9.23 -18.60
CA LYS A 90 -21.99 -8.35 -19.56
C LYS A 90 -22.73 -7.01 -19.69
N GLY A 91 -22.00 -5.91 -19.59
CA GLY A 91 -22.54 -4.55 -19.69
C GLY A 91 -23.00 -3.95 -18.35
N LYS A 92 -22.97 -4.69 -17.24
CA LYS A 92 -23.21 -4.10 -15.92
C LYS A 92 -22.11 -3.06 -15.61
N MET A 93 -22.51 -1.86 -15.20
CA MET A 93 -21.57 -0.84 -14.69
C MET A 93 -21.04 -1.31 -13.34
N LEU A 94 -19.71 -1.31 -13.21
CA LEU A 94 -18.98 -1.76 -12.02
C LEU A 94 -18.12 -0.63 -11.46
N GLY A 95 -17.57 -0.82 -10.26
CA GLY A 95 -16.69 0.13 -9.59
C GLY A 95 -17.37 0.96 -8.49
N THR A 96 -18.66 0.73 -8.22
CA THR A 96 -19.43 1.41 -7.18
C THR A 96 -19.71 0.53 -5.96
N GLY A 97 -19.50 -0.79 -6.07
CA GLY A 97 -19.69 -1.71 -4.97
C GLY A 97 -18.70 -1.46 -3.82
N ASP A 98 -19.17 -1.60 -2.60
CA ASP A 98 -18.35 -1.42 -1.39
C ASP A 98 -18.73 -2.43 -0.30
N VAL A 99 -18.07 -2.36 0.84
CA VAL A 99 -18.31 -3.20 2.03
C VAL A 99 -18.92 -2.41 3.19
N GLY A 100 -19.43 -1.21 2.93
CA GLY A 100 -20.13 -0.36 3.90
C GLY A 100 -19.23 0.46 4.82
N TYR A 101 -17.92 0.53 4.55
CA TYR A 101 -16.98 1.35 5.31
C TYR A 101 -15.77 1.78 4.46
N THR A 102 -15.05 2.79 4.97
CA THR A 102 -13.79 3.28 4.43
C THR A 102 -12.64 3.00 5.38
N VAL A 103 -11.42 3.03 4.88
CA VAL A 103 -10.19 2.89 5.68
C VAL A 103 -9.50 4.25 5.75
N PRO A 104 -9.15 4.75 6.94
CA PRO A 104 -8.41 6.01 7.08
C PRO A 104 -7.11 6.01 6.29
N ALA A 105 -6.71 7.19 5.80
CA ALA A 105 -5.50 7.32 5.01
C ALA A 105 -4.23 6.96 5.81
N GLU A 106 -3.33 6.17 5.19
CA GLU A 106 -2.01 5.84 5.73
C GLU A 106 -0.94 6.12 4.67
N PHE A 107 -0.46 7.37 4.62
CA PHE A 107 0.59 7.76 3.69
C PHE A 107 1.98 7.67 4.33
N VAL A 108 2.86 6.88 3.73
CA VAL A 108 4.25 6.66 4.19
C VAL A 108 5.22 7.13 3.10
N TYR A 109 5.04 8.36 2.65
CA TYR A 109 5.91 9.00 1.66
C TYR A 109 7.19 9.55 2.34
N PRO A 110 8.36 9.49 1.73
CA PRO A 110 8.65 8.99 0.38
C PRO A 110 8.93 7.48 0.29
N LYS A 111 8.85 6.73 1.40
CA LYS A 111 9.17 5.29 1.46
C LYS A 111 8.32 4.47 0.49
N TYR A 112 7.02 4.76 0.43
CA TYR A 112 6.09 4.11 -0.48
C TYR A 112 5.46 5.10 -1.44
N PHE A 113 5.44 4.78 -2.71
CA PHE A 113 4.79 5.55 -3.77
C PHE A 113 4.30 4.61 -4.88
N HIS A 114 3.47 5.14 -5.77
CA HIS A 114 2.79 4.37 -6.82
C HIS A 114 3.72 3.99 -7.99
N LYS A 115 4.78 3.26 -7.71
CA LYS A 115 5.65 2.67 -8.74
C LYS A 115 4.99 1.45 -9.37
N LYS A 116 5.47 1.04 -10.55
CA LYS A 116 5.02 -0.20 -11.23
C LYS A 116 5.09 -1.39 -10.27
N GLY A 117 3.97 -2.15 -10.21
CA GLY A 117 3.80 -3.29 -9.31
C GLY A 117 3.29 -2.92 -7.91
N ALA A 118 3.09 -1.63 -7.57
CA ALA A 118 2.48 -1.27 -6.29
C ALA A 118 1.02 -1.72 -6.25
N LEU A 119 0.65 -2.41 -5.15
CA LEU A 119 -0.74 -2.65 -4.76
C LEU A 119 -1.19 -1.47 -3.90
N SER A 120 -2.26 -0.81 -4.29
CA SER A 120 -2.75 0.41 -3.64
C SER A 120 -4.25 0.34 -3.45
N ALA A 121 -4.74 0.84 -2.31
CA ALA A 121 -6.17 0.99 -2.09
C ALA A 121 -6.75 2.07 -3.00
N ALA A 122 -7.91 1.83 -3.58
CA ALA A 122 -8.62 2.82 -4.37
C ALA A 122 -9.27 3.87 -3.46
N ARG A 123 -9.42 5.09 -3.93
CA ARG A 123 -10.14 6.15 -3.23
C ARG A 123 -10.79 7.13 -4.20
N GLN A 124 -11.77 7.85 -3.73
CA GLN A 124 -12.38 8.97 -4.45
C GLN A 124 -11.45 10.20 -4.45
N GLY A 125 -11.66 11.10 -5.41
CA GLY A 125 -10.91 12.35 -5.51
C GLY A 125 -11.14 13.30 -4.33
N ASP A 126 -10.16 14.16 -4.05
CA ASP A 126 -10.12 15.04 -2.88
C ASP A 126 -11.31 15.99 -2.75
N ASN A 127 -11.94 16.37 -3.87
CA ASN A 127 -13.13 17.22 -3.92
C ASN A 127 -14.38 16.59 -3.26
N VAL A 128 -14.49 15.28 -3.27
CA VAL A 128 -15.60 14.52 -2.65
C VAL A 128 -15.15 13.74 -1.42
N ASN A 129 -13.85 13.59 -1.24
CA ASN A 129 -13.24 12.83 -0.16
C ASN A 129 -12.04 13.61 0.44
N PRO A 130 -12.28 14.73 1.11
CA PRO A 130 -11.21 15.58 1.67
C PRO A 130 -10.37 14.89 2.74
N LYS A 131 -10.92 13.88 3.42
CA LYS A 131 -10.20 13.04 4.39
C LYS A 131 -9.26 12.02 3.74
N LYS A 132 -9.34 11.86 2.40
CA LYS A 132 -8.53 10.92 1.61
C LYS A 132 -8.66 9.47 2.08
N GLU A 133 -9.79 9.10 2.65
CA GLU A 133 -10.10 7.74 3.07
C GLU A 133 -10.11 6.80 1.86
N SER A 134 -9.62 5.59 2.04
CA SER A 134 -9.63 4.56 1.00
C SER A 134 -10.95 3.80 0.99
N SER A 135 -11.33 3.26 -0.16
CA SER A 135 -12.37 2.24 -0.24
C SER A 135 -12.06 1.09 0.71
N GLY A 136 -13.09 0.57 1.37
CA GLY A 136 -12.95 -0.59 2.25
C GLY A 136 -12.49 -1.85 1.53
N CYS A 137 -12.76 -1.99 0.21
CA CYS A 137 -12.46 -3.22 -0.53
C CYS A 137 -11.75 -3.03 -1.86
N GLN A 138 -11.94 -1.92 -2.57
CA GLN A 138 -11.38 -1.79 -3.90
C GLN A 138 -9.89 -1.42 -3.85
N PHE A 139 -9.13 -2.06 -4.72
CA PHE A 139 -7.69 -1.84 -4.87
C PHE A 139 -7.29 -1.82 -6.33
N TYR A 140 -6.10 -1.32 -6.61
CA TYR A 140 -5.51 -1.39 -7.95
C TYR A 140 -4.04 -1.77 -7.89
N ILE A 141 -3.57 -2.35 -8.99
CA ILE A 141 -2.16 -2.66 -9.22
C ILE A 141 -1.65 -1.70 -10.28
N VAL A 142 -0.60 -0.97 -9.97
CA VAL A 142 0.03 -0.01 -10.88
C VAL A 142 0.75 -0.75 -12.00
N THR A 143 0.34 -0.52 -13.24
CA THR A 143 1.07 -0.98 -14.43
C THR A 143 2.10 0.04 -14.87
N GLY A 144 1.79 1.33 -14.70
CA GLY A 144 2.67 2.46 -14.89
C GLY A 144 3.13 2.65 -16.34
N LYS A 145 3.76 3.78 -16.58
CA LYS A 145 4.45 4.13 -17.82
C LYS A 145 5.95 4.19 -17.55
N VAL A 146 6.75 3.73 -18.51
CA VAL A 146 8.20 3.92 -18.48
C VAL A 146 8.51 5.28 -19.08
N PHE A 147 9.20 6.12 -18.33
CA PHE A 147 9.68 7.43 -18.79
C PHE A 147 11.16 7.31 -19.12
N ASN A 148 11.59 7.94 -20.20
CA ASN A 148 13.01 8.12 -20.50
C ASN A 148 13.55 9.36 -19.75
N ASP A 149 14.87 9.46 -19.66
CA ASP A 149 15.54 10.52 -18.90
C ASP A 149 15.19 11.93 -19.40
N SER A 150 15.04 12.14 -20.70
CA SER A 150 14.66 13.44 -21.26
C SER A 150 13.25 13.86 -20.84
N THR A 151 12.31 12.92 -20.76
CA THR A 151 10.96 13.18 -20.27
C THR A 151 10.96 13.52 -18.78
N LEU A 152 11.76 12.79 -17.97
CA LEU A 152 11.88 13.06 -16.53
C LEU A 152 12.49 14.44 -16.26
N LEU A 153 13.55 14.82 -16.97
CA LEU A 153 14.16 16.15 -16.89
C LEU A 153 13.18 17.27 -17.26
N GLY A 154 12.38 17.07 -18.32
CA GLY A 154 11.33 18.01 -18.69
C GLY A 154 10.24 18.18 -17.61
N MET A 155 9.81 17.08 -16.99
CA MET A 155 8.85 17.10 -15.88
C MET A 155 9.42 17.83 -14.64
N GLU A 156 10.68 17.56 -14.31
CA GLU A 156 11.37 18.21 -13.20
C GLU A 156 11.48 19.72 -13.40
N SER A 157 11.89 20.15 -14.61
CA SER A 157 11.96 21.57 -14.98
C SER A 157 10.60 22.25 -14.80
N GLN A 158 9.53 21.65 -15.32
CA GLN A 158 8.17 22.20 -15.21
C GLN A 158 7.68 22.26 -13.75
N MET A 159 8.00 21.27 -12.94
CA MET A 159 7.67 21.28 -11.50
C MET A 159 8.42 22.39 -10.77
N ASN A 160 9.66 22.65 -11.10
CA ASN A 160 10.46 23.71 -10.50
C ASN A 160 9.95 25.10 -10.91
N GLU A 161 9.60 25.31 -12.18
CA GLU A 161 8.97 26.53 -12.65
C GLU A 161 7.65 26.81 -11.95
N ASN A 162 6.80 25.79 -11.78
CA ASN A 162 5.54 25.94 -11.06
C ASN A 162 5.75 26.31 -9.59
N LYS A 163 6.76 25.76 -8.91
CA LYS A 163 7.12 26.15 -7.54
C LYS A 163 7.58 27.59 -7.46
N ILE A 164 8.41 28.03 -8.40
CA ILE A 164 8.89 29.41 -8.48
C ILE A 164 7.69 30.35 -8.67
N ASN A 165 6.80 30.05 -9.60
CA ASN A 165 5.61 30.86 -9.86
C ASN A 165 4.68 30.98 -8.65
N VAL A 166 4.52 29.92 -7.86
CA VAL A 166 3.74 29.96 -6.61
C VAL A 166 4.40 30.86 -5.56
N ILE A 167 5.74 30.83 -5.44
CA ILE A 167 6.46 31.63 -4.45
C ILE A 167 6.47 33.13 -4.80
N PHE A 168 6.52 33.47 -6.08
CA PHE A 168 6.62 34.90 -6.52
C PHE A 168 5.27 35.55 -6.82
N ASN A 169 4.17 34.81 -6.91
CA ASN A 169 2.83 35.34 -7.17
C ASN A 169 1.89 35.30 -5.95
N THR A 170 2.39 34.93 -4.75
CA THR A 170 1.71 35.04 -3.46
C THR A 170 2.28 36.20 -2.66
#